data_51ecb6079f90d6cb4029bfd7d7ff4180
#
_entry.id   51ecb6079f90d6cb4029bfd7d7ff4180
#
_cell.length_a   1.000
_cell.length_b   1.000
_cell.length_c   1.000
_cell.angle_alpha   90.00
_cell.angle_beta   90.00
_cell.angle_gamma   90.00
#
_symmetry.space_group_name_H-M   'P 1'
#
loop_
_entity.id
_entity.type
_entity.pdbx_description
1 polymer ?
#
loop_
_entity_poly.entity_id
_entity_poly.type
_entity_poly.pdbx_seq_one_letter_code
_entity_poly.pdbx_strand_id
1 'polypeptide(L)'
;RWRVIGGIFARRLSSGIRASPIVEDRTQLSGLLGLAYDFSPEHDAWPEGRPLIVKALYGKATDCDFAKVMLLKCFSTNTADQTRIAAIEVGQPFIERLNGWPLDFVGYVGALQHDERGLQENSWQLNAYMKGYYYGFPWSQHLRTRLGFGMGISYAERVSFVEMRDQTARGRNSSKLLNYLDLSADVSVGDLIRAKSLHDTYIGLGVSHRSGVFGTSRQFGNVNGGSNYIYSYLEWRM
;
A
#
# COMPACT_ATOMS: atom_id res chain seq x y z
N ARG A 1 -18.68 18.93 -4.87
CA ARG A 1 -18.31 20.36 -5.01
C ARG A 1 -16.84 20.49 -5.40
N TRP A 2 -16.53 21.42 -6.30
CA TRP A 2 -15.16 21.77 -6.63
C TRP A 2 -14.59 22.71 -5.57
N ARG A 3 -13.37 22.41 -5.10
CA ARG A 3 -12.60 23.32 -4.22
C ARG A 3 -11.26 23.62 -4.87
N VAL A 4 -10.88 24.86 -4.85
CA VAL A 4 -9.51 25.27 -5.18
C VAL A 4 -8.73 25.32 -3.87
N ILE A 5 -7.66 24.56 -3.79
CA ILE A 5 -6.76 24.53 -2.65
C ILE A 5 -5.44 25.16 -3.08
N GLY A 6 -5.03 26.20 -2.38
CA GLY A 6 -3.77 26.87 -2.67
C GLY A 6 -3.01 27.20 -1.38
N GLY A 7 -1.70 27.18 -1.46
CA GLY A 7 -0.83 27.57 -0.38
C GLY A 7 0.48 28.16 -0.89
N ILE A 8 0.97 29.16 -0.20
CA ILE A 8 2.29 29.74 -0.43
C ILE A 8 3.11 29.43 0.83
N PHE A 9 4.26 28.81 0.65
CA PHE A 9 5.16 28.43 1.71
C PHE A 9 6.49 29.16 1.54
N ALA A 10 6.88 29.90 2.55
CA ALA A 10 8.19 30.53 2.64
C ALA A 10 9.05 29.81 3.67
N ARG A 11 10.19 29.30 3.28
CA ARG A 11 11.15 28.63 4.17
C ARG A 11 12.47 29.36 4.16
N ARG A 12 12.94 29.74 5.35
CA ARG A 12 14.29 30.29 5.53
C ARG A 12 15.27 29.15 5.79
N LEU A 13 16.26 29.03 4.95
CA LEU A 13 17.25 27.95 5.05
C LEU A 13 18.21 28.20 6.23
N SER A 14 18.56 27.13 6.95
CA SER A 14 19.53 27.19 8.06
C SER A 14 20.94 27.51 7.56
N SER A 15 21.83 27.96 8.48
CA SER A 15 23.19 28.31 8.16
C SER A 15 24.00 27.17 7.50
N GLY A 16 23.78 25.93 7.93
CA GLY A 16 24.44 24.75 7.35
C GLY A 16 24.04 24.48 5.91
N ILE A 17 22.75 24.67 5.56
CA ILE A 17 22.28 24.50 4.18
C ILE A 17 22.78 25.64 3.28
N ARG A 18 22.90 26.85 3.84
CA ARG A 18 23.44 28.04 3.12
C ARG A 18 24.90 27.94 2.75
N ALA A 19 25.67 27.10 3.41
CA ALA A 19 27.07 26.85 3.08
C ALA A 19 27.28 25.94 1.87
N SER A 20 26.18 25.37 1.32
CA SER A 20 26.26 24.54 0.11
C SER A 20 26.43 25.42 -1.14
N PRO A 21 27.36 25.06 -2.04
CA PRO A 21 27.60 25.82 -3.28
C PRO A 21 26.44 25.76 -4.28
N ILE A 22 25.41 24.96 -4.01
CA ILE A 22 24.22 24.75 -4.85
C ILE A 22 23.05 25.66 -4.41
N VAL A 23 23.21 26.38 -3.29
CA VAL A 23 22.14 27.20 -2.72
C VAL A 23 22.41 28.69 -3.00
N GLU A 24 21.72 29.22 -4.00
CA GLU A 24 21.86 30.62 -4.40
C GLU A 24 21.05 31.56 -3.49
N ASP A 25 19.85 31.11 -3.04
CA ASP A 25 18.94 31.95 -2.24
C ASP A 25 18.75 31.50 -0.79
N ARG A 26 18.69 32.51 0.11
CA ARG A 26 18.45 32.28 1.55
C ARG A 26 17.01 31.93 1.90
N THR A 27 16.09 32.21 1.01
CA THR A 27 14.65 32.00 1.21
C THR A 27 14.08 31.21 0.04
N GLN A 28 13.50 30.07 0.35
CA GLN A 28 12.79 29.27 -0.62
C GLN A 28 11.31 29.63 -0.56
N LEU A 29 10.77 30.08 -1.68
CA LEU A 29 9.33 30.30 -1.86
C LEU A 29 8.76 29.16 -2.69
N SER A 30 7.73 28.51 -2.17
CA SER A 30 7.03 27.43 -2.88
C SER A 30 5.55 27.73 -2.92
N GLY A 31 4.92 27.54 -4.07
CA GLY A 31 3.48 27.66 -4.25
C GLY A 31 2.88 26.29 -4.60
N LEU A 32 1.72 26.01 -4.03
CA LEU A 32 0.89 24.87 -4.37
C LEU A 32 -0.47 25.40 -4.83
N LEU A 33 -0.94 24.94 -5.99
CA LEU A 33 -2.31 25.13 -6.44
C LEU A 33 -2.87 23.76 -6.81
N GLY A 34 -4.00 23.40 -6.20
CA GLY A 34 -4.69 22.14 -6.46
C GLY A 34 -6.18 22.34 -6.68
N LEU A 35 -6.76 21.47 -7.47
CA LEU A 35 -8.20 21.32 -7.62
C LEU A 35 -8.62 20.06 -6.90
N ALA A 36 -9.50 20.21 -5.90
CA ALA A 36 -10.13 19.09 -5.23
C ALA A 36 -11.61 19.05 -5.57
N TYR A 37 -12.13 17.89 -5.88
CA TYR A 37 -13.55 17.67 -6.04
C TYR A 37 -14.07 16.89 -4.84
N ASP A 38 -15.03 17.48 -4.13
CA ASP A 38 -15.70 16.86 -3.01
C ASP A 38 -16.84 16.00 -3.53
N PHE A 39 -16.66 14.70 -3.45
CA PHE A 39 -17.65 13.70 -3.86
C PHE A 39 -18.69 13.43 -2.77
N SER A 40 -18.50 13.97 -1.57
CA SER A 40 -19.43 13.74 -0.48
C SER A 40 -20.74 14.47 -0.73
N PRO A 41 -21.87 13.81 -0.76
CA PRO A 41 -23.12 14.45 -0.44
C PRO A 41 -23.00 14.99 1.00
N GLU A 42 -23.62 16.14 1.27
CA GLU A 42 -23.58 16.84 2.56
C GLU A 42 -23.84 15.88 3.74
N HIS A 43 -22.76 15.36 4.34
CA HIS A 43 -22.84 14.65 5.61
C HIS A 43 -21.70 15.13 6.51
N ASP A 44 -22.08 15.92 7.49
CA ASP A 44 -21.22 16.56 8.49
C ASP A 44 -20.80 15.64 9.63
N ALA A 45 -20.91 14.34 9.49
CA ALA A 45 -20.39 13.39 10.46
C ALA A 45 -19.90 12.13 9.77
N TRP A 46 -18.89 11.49 10.33
CA TRP A 46 -18.60 10.10 10.01
C TRP A 46 -19.88 9.31 10.23
N PRO A 47 -20.46 8.65 9.19
CA PRO A 47 -21.70 7.92 9.39
C PRO A 47 -21.50 6.90 10.49
N GLU A 48 -22.33 6.96 11.52
CA GLU A 48 -22.43 5.89 12.51
C GLU A 48 -22.72 4.58 11.77
N GLY A 49 -21.92 3.53 12.02
CA GLY A 49 -22.14 2.21 11.44
C GLY A 49 -21.33 1.88 10.16
N ARG A 50 -20.26 2.61 9.83
CA ARG A 50 -19.34 2.13 8.80
C ARG A 50 -18.71 0.81 9.20
N PRO A 51 -18.74 -0.20 8.32
CA PRO A 51 -18.17 -1.50 8.65
C PRO A 51 -16.68 -1.38 8.94
N LEU A 52 -16.24 -2.07 9.98
CA LEU A 52 -14.84 -2.31 10.24
C LEU A 52 -14.39 -3.50 9.38
N ILE A 53 -13.26 -3.35 8.74
CA ILE A 53 -12.64 -4.42 7.96
C ILE A 53 -11.43 -4.92 8.71
N VAL A 54 -11.33 -6.23 8.89
CA VAL A 54 -10.14 -6.89 9.44
C VAL A 54 -9.58 -7.83 8.38
N LYS A 55 -8.31 -7.69 8.06
CA LYS A 55 -7.62 -8.51 7.08
C LYS A 55 -6.41 -9.20 7.74
N ALA A 56 -6.35 -10.53 7.63
CA ALA A 56 -5.21 -11.32 8.01
C ALA A 56 -4.54 -11.86 6.75
N LEU A 57 -3.22 -11.68 6.62
CA LEU A 57 -2.47 -12.13 5.47
C LEU A 57 -1.22 -12.91 5.86
N TYR A 58 -0.84 -13.80 4.97
CA TYR A 58 0.42 -14.54 5.03
C TYR A 58 1.04 -14.62 3.64
N GLY A 59 2.33 -14.30 3.53
CA GLY A 59 3.02 -14.22 2.26
C GLY A 59 4.45 -14.72 2.29
N LYS A 60 5.00 -14.92 1.09
CA LYS A 60 6.40 -15.29 0.87
C LYS A 60 7.05 -14.28 -0.06
N ALA A 61 8.33 -14.04 0.17
CA ALA A 61 9.13 -13.21 -0.71
C ALA A 61 9.15 -13.77 -2.14
N THR A 62 9.27 -12.88 -3.10
CA THR A 62 9.41 -13.22 -4.52
C THR A 62 10.51 -12.39 -5.17
N ASP A 63 11.27 -13.01 -6.07
CA ASP A 63 12.24 -12.33 -6.92
C ASP A 63 11.58 -11.76 -8.20
N CYS A 64 10.26 -11.95 -8.35
CA CYS A 64 9.49 -11.36 -9.44
C CYS A 64 9.43 -9.83 -9.28
N ASP A 65 9.74 -9.09 -10.33
CA ASP A 65 9.47 -7.66 -10.37
C ASP A 65 7.97 -7.39 -10.21
N PHE A 66 7.61 -6.36 -9.44
CA PHE A 66 6.21 -6.00 -9.20
C PHE A 66 5.40 -5.82 -10.50
N ALA A 67 5.98 -5.18 -11.51
CA ALA A 67 5.34 -5.01 -12.82
C ALA A 67 5.07 -6.34 -13.53
N LYS A 68 5.96 -7.33 -13.39
CA LYS A 68 5.75 -8.67 -13.96
C LYS A 68 4.64 -9.43 -13.25
N VAL A 69 4.53 -9.26 -11.91
CA VAL A 69 3.41 -9.83 -11.14
C VAL A 69 2.09 -9.20 -11.57
N MET A 70 2.04 -7.86 -11.69
CA MET A 70 0.84 -7.16 -12.18
C MET A 70 0.37 -7.65 -13.56
N LEU A 71 1.31 -7.96 -14.44
CA LEU A 71 1.02 -8.46 -15.79
C LEU A 71 0.82 -9.98 -15.85
N LEU A 72 0.74 -10.67 -14.71
CA LEU A 72 0.60 -12.12 -14.57
C LEU A 72 1.74 -12.91 -15.26
N LYS A 73 2.90 -12.29 -15.46
CA LYS A 73 4.06 -12.89 -16.14
C LYS A 73 5.04 -13.59 -15.22
N CYS A 74 4.90 -13.41 -13.90
CA CYS A 74 5.76 -14.01 -12.89
C CYS A 74 5.00 -14.18 -11.57
N PHE A 75 4.92 -15.41 -11.05
CA PHE A 75 4.24 -15.76 -9.81
C PHE A 75 5.04 -16.75 -8.95
N SER A 76 6.37 -16.68 -9.02
CA SER A 76 7.24 -17.55 -8.24
C SER A 76 7.48 -16.98 -6.85
N THR A 77 7.27 -17.80 -5.82
CA THR A 77 7.66 -17.52 -4.43
C THR A 77 8.94 -18.26 -4.04
N ASN A 78 9.62 -18.88 -4.99
CA ASN A 78 10.79 -19.67 -4.74
C ASN A 78 12.04 -18.79 -4.74
N THR A 79 12.26 -18.07 -3.65
CA THR A 79 13.52 -17.41 -3.38
C THR A 79 14.43 -18.35 -2.57
N ALA A 80 15.75 -18.22 -2.72
CA ALA A 80 16.69 -18.97 -1.92
C ALA A 80 16.51 -18.66 -0.41
N ASP A 81 16.10 -17.46 -0.08
CA ASP A 81 15.97 -16.96 1.30
C ASP A 81 14.74 -17.49 2.03
N GLN A 82 13.68 -17.84 1.32
CA GLN A 82 12.40 -18.32 1.85
C GLN A 82 11.78 -17.44 2.94
N THR A 83 12.10 -16.16 2.98
CA THR A 83 11.55 -15.21 3.95
C THR A 83 10.05 -15.05 3.77
N ARG A 84 9.35 -14.71 4.85
CA ARG A 84 7.89 -14.70 4.92
C ARG A 84 7.39 -13.45 5.61
N ILE A 85 6.13 -13.16 5.41
CA ILE A 85 5.40 -12.11 6.13
C ILE A 85 4.09 -12.65 6.69
N ALA A 86 3.70 -12.14 7.84
CA ALA A 86 2.36 -12.29 8.40
C ALA A 86 1.89 -10.93 8.88
N ALA A 87 0.64 -10.56 8.59
CA ALA A 87 0.11 -9.28 9.03
C ALA A 87 -1.36 -9.36 9.43
N ILE A 88 -1.72 -8.43 10.32
CA ILE A 88 -3.10 -8.03 10.58
C ILE A 88 -3.25 -6.58 10.19
N GLU A 89 -4.28 -6.30 9.41
CA GLU A 89 -4.62 -4.97 8.95
C GLU A 89 -6.06 -4.65 9.29
N VAL A 90 -6.31 -3.41 9.69
CA VAL A 90 -7.64 -2.89 9.98
C VAL A 90 -7.95 -1.81 8.95
N GLY A 91 -9.12 -1.89 8.37
CA GLY A 91 -9.57 -0.97 7.34
C GLY A 91 -10.94 -0.37 7.62
N GLN A 92 -11.15 0.81 7.04
CA GLN A 92 -12.45 1.46 7.06
C GLN A 92 -12.77 2.05 5.69
N PRO A 93 -13.94 1.70 5.08
CA PRO A 93 -14.38 2.34 3.85
C PRO A 93 -14.66 3.83 4.08
N PHE A 94 -14.20 4.68 3.19
CA PHE A 94 -14.47 6.12 3.25
C PHE A 94 -15.17 6.64 1.99
N ILE A 95 -15.10 5.89 0.88
CA ILE A 95 -15.91 6.13 -0.33
C ILE A 95 -16.50 4.78 -0.76
N GLU A 96 -17.80 4.73 -0.97
CA GLU A 96 -18.50 3.58 -1.52
C GLU A 96 -19.20 3.99 -2.81
N ARG A 97 -19.07 3.13 -3.84
CA ARG A 97 -19.67 3.35 -5.17
C ARG A 97 -19.36 4.73 -5.74
N LEU A 98 -18.06 5.03 -5.90
CA LEU A 98 -17.60 6.32 -6.43
C LEU A 98 -18.42 6.74 -7.68
N ASN A 99 -19.19 7.81 -7.57
CA ASN A 99 -20.09 8.31 -8.64
C ASN A 99 -21.03 7.24 -9.24
N GLY A 100 -21.49 6.27 -8.43
CA GLY A 100 -22.32 5.16 -8.87
C GLY A 100 -21.56 4.01 -9.54
N TRP A 101 -20.25 4.13 -9.71
CA TRP A 101 -19.40 3.06 -10.22
C TRP A 101 -19.17 1.97 -9.17
N PRO A 102 -18.96 0.73 -9.56
CA PRO A 102 -18.62 -0.36 -8.65
C PRO A 102 -17.17 -0.26 -8.17
N LEU A 103 -16.87 0.84 -7.49
CA LEU A 103 -15.53 1.19 -7.02
C LEU A 103 -15.60 1.79 -5.62
N ASP A 104 -15.05 1.09 -4.64
CA ASP A 104 -14.96 1.52 -3.24
C ASP A 104 -13.51 1.91 -2.89
N PHE A 105 -13.36 2.82 -1.93
CA PHE A 105 -12.06 3.15 -1.34
C PHE A 105 -12.05 2.89 0.15
N VAL A 106 -11.00 2.20 0.60
CA VAL A 106 -10.79 1.81 1.99
C VAL A 106 -9.43 2.32 2.45
N GLY A 107 -9.39 2.95 3.62
CA GLY A 107 -8.14 3.28 4.32
C GLY A 107 -7.75 2.11 5.21
N TYR A 108 -6.49 1.67 5.14
CA TYR A 108 -5.93 0.60 5.96
C TYR A 108 -4.77 1.09 6.80
N VAL A 109 -4.70 0.55 8.02
CA VAL A 109 -3.50 0.52 8.84
C VAL A 109 -3.22 -0.91 9.25
N GLY A 110 -1.95 -1.30 9.28
CA GLY A 110 -1.59 -2.68 9.55
C GLY A 110 -0.22 -2.83 10.20
N ALA A 111 -0.09 -3.90 10.97
CA ALA A 111 1.17 -4.38 11.53
C ALA A 111 1.54 -5.69 10.85
N LEU A 112 2.76 -5.74 10.34
CA LEU A 112 3.31 -6.86 9.61
C LEU A 112 4.59 -7.33 10.30
N GLN A 113 4.75 -8.63 10.46
CA GLN A 113 5.96 -9.26 10.95
C GLN A 113 6.70 -9.93 9.80
N HIS A 114 8.00 -9.67 9.70
CA HIS A 114 8.92 -10.39 8.84
C HIS A 114 9.49 -11.60 9.59
N ASP A 115 9.30 -12.81 9.04
CA ASP A 115 10.03 -14.02 9.41
C ASP A 115 11.19 -14.18 8.44
N GLU A 116 12.37 -13.80 8.89
CA GLU A 116 13.58 -13.76 8.08
C GLU A 116 14.34 -15.09 8.05
N ARG A 117 13.74 -16.16 8.56
CA ARG A 117 14.24 -17.53 8.50
C ARG A 117 15.66 -17.74 9.06
N GLY A 118 16.07 -16.91 10.03
CA GLY A 118 17.39 -16.95 10.64
C GLY A 118 18.50 -16.24 9.87
N LEU A 119 18.17 -15.62 8.71
CA LEU A 119 19.12 -14.83 7.92
C LEU A 119 19.43 -13.47 8.57
N GLN A 120 18.46 -12.95 9.31
CA GLN A 120 18.59 -11.84 10.26
C GLN A 120 17.51 -11.98 11.34
N GLU A 121 17.50 -11.10 12.33
CA GLU A 121 16.43 -11.06 13.33
C GLU A 121 15.09 -10.65 12.70
N ASN A 122 14.03 -11.30 13.14
CA ASN A 122 12.67 -10.94 12.76
C ASN A 122 12.37 -9.51 13.17
N SER A 123 11.57 -8.80 12.37
CA SER A 123 11.29 -7.39 12.57
C SER A 123 9.86 -7.02 12.21
N TRP A 124 9.45 -5.85 12.68
CA TRP A 124 8.12 -5.30 12.42
C TRP A 124 8.14 -4.30 11.27
N GLN A 125 7.00 -4.21 10.58
CA GLN A 125 6.70 -3.19 9.61
C GLN A 125 5.28 -2.67 9.87
N LEU A 126 5.11 -1.37 9.83
CA LEU A 126 3.81 -0.70 9.89
C LEU A 126 3.46 -0.19 8.48
N ASN A 127 2.22 -0.41 8.08
CA ASN A 127 1.69 0.07 6.81
C ASN A 127 0.51 1.01 7.07
N ALA A 128 0.44 2.10 6.31
CA ALA A 128 -0.74 2.95 6.22
C ALA A 128 -0.99 3.28 4.74
N TYR A 129 -2.14 2.89 4.20
CA TYR A 129 -2.40 3.02 2.77
C TYR A 129 -3.89 3.13 2.46
N MET A 130 -4.20 3.68 1.30
CA MET A 130 -5.54 3.68 0.71
C MET A 130 -5.60 2.62 -0.38
N LYS A 131 -6.73 1.92 -0.48
CA LYS A 131 -6.96 0.88 -1.47
C LYS A 131 -8.30 1.07 -2.15
N GLY A 132 -8.27 1.13 -3.48
CA GLY A 132 -9.46 1.09 -4.32
C GLY A 132 -9.80 -0.35 -4.68
N TYR A 133 -11.08 -0.72 -4.56
CA TYR A 133 -11.60 -2.03 -4.94
C TYR A 133 -12.62 -1.86 -6.07
N TYR A 134 -12.31 -2.43 -7.23
CA TYR A 134 -13.25 -2.56 -8.33
C TYR A 134 -13.95 -3.92 -8.27
N TYR A 135 -15.29 -3.92 -8.37
CA TYR A 135 -16.11 -5.15 -8.29
C TYR A 135 -17.19 -5.25 -9.38
N GLY A 136 -17.08 -4.47 -10.44
CA GLY A 136 -18.04 -4.43 -11.55
C GLY A 136 -17.84 -5.52 -12.60
N PHE A 137 -17.60 -6.77 -12.19
CA PHE A 137 -17.42 -7.88 -13.12
C PHE A 137 -18.77 -8.45 -13.59
N PRO A 138 -18.88 -8.93 -14.84
CA PRO A 138 -20.15 -9.49 -15.37
C PRO A 138 -20.71 -10.64 -14.56
N TRP A 139 -19.86 -11.39 -13.86
CA TRP A 139 -20.24 -12.56 -13.03
C TRP A 139 -20.49 -12.21 -11.55
N SER A 140 -20.37 -10.95 -11.15
CA SER A 140 -20.48 -10.53 -9.72
C SER A 140 -21.84 -10.86 -9.10
N GLN A 141 -22.88 -11.11 -9.90
CA GLN A 141 -24.17 -11.59 -9.40
C GLN A 141 -24.13 -13.02 -8.84
N HIS A 142 -23.17 -13.83 -9.30
CA HIS A 142 -22.99 -15.23 -8.89
C HIS A 142 -21.81 -15.40 -7.95
N LEU A 143 -20.75 -14.64 -8.18
CA LEU A 143 -19.52 -14.69 -7.40
C LEU A 143 -18.96 -13.27 -7.28
N ARG A 144 -19.14 -12.64 -6.14
CA ARG A 144 -18.56 -11.32 -5.88
C ARG A 144 -17.05 -11.42 -5.92
N THR A 145 -16.48 -10.74 -6.88
CA THR A 145 -15.05 -10.69 -7.14
C THR A 145 -14.60 -9.24 -7.02
N ARG A 146 -13.45 -9.00 -6.39
CA ARG A 146 -12.86 -7.66 -6.29
C ARG A 146 -11.43 -7.68 -6.81
N LEU A 147 -11.07 -6.63 -7.53
CA LEU A 147 -9.69 -6.30 -7.87
C LEU A 147 -9.30 -5.07 -7.08
N GLY A 148 -8.26 -5.17 -6.27
CA GLY A 148 -7.82 -4.11 -5.38
C GLY A 148 -6.45 -3.56 -5.77
N PHE A 149 -6.31 -2.22 -5.79
CA PHE A 149 -5.03 -1.54 -5.89
C PHE A 149 -4.90 -0.53 -4.76
N GLY A 150 -3.82 -0.65 -3.99
CA GLY A 150 -3.51 0.19 -2.84
C GLY A 150 -2.19 0.92 -2.98
N MET A 151 -2.13 2.12 -2.41
CA MET A 151 -0.88 2.87 -2.29
C MET A 151 -0.84 3.65 -0.96
N GLY A 152 0.36 3.78 -0.42
CA GLY A 152 0.60 4.48 0.83
C GLY A 152 2.05 4.43 1.25
N ILE A 153 2.27 4.32 2.55
CA ILE A 153 3.61 4.30 3.14
C ILE A 153 3.79 3.07 4.02
N SER A 154 5.03 2.62 4.12
CA SER A 154 5.46 1.57 5.04
C SER A 154 6.69 2.01 5.83
N TYR A 155 6.67 1.77 7.12
CA TYR A 155 7.82 1.96 7.99
C TYR A 155 8.26 0.62 8.56
N ALA A 156 9.48 0.20 8.26
CA ALA A 156 10.09 -1.02 8.78
C ALA A 156 11.03 -0.70 9.95
N GLU A 157 10.90 -1.43 11.04
CA GLU A 157 11.84 -1.36 12.16
C GLU A 157 13.26 -1.68 11.67
N ARG A 158 13.36 -2.67 10.79
CA ARG A 158 14.56 -3.10 10.08
C ARG A 158 14.23 -3.34 8.62
N VAL A 159 15.12 -2.97 7.70
CA VAL A 159 15.00 -3.31 6.29
C VAL A 159 15.02 -4.84 6.16
N SER A 160 14.06 -5.43 5.44
CA SER A 160 13.97 -6.88 5.26
C SER A 160 15.21 -7.43 4.57
N PHE A 161 15.58 -8.67 4.87
CA PHE A 161 16.76 -9.32 4.30
C PHE A 161 16.75 -9.30 2.77
N VAL A 162 15.62 -9.65 2.16
CA VAL A 162 15.45 -9.66 0.69
C VAL A 162 15.73 -8.28 0.09
N GLU A 163 15.20 -7.21 0.71
CA GLU A 163 15.41 -5.84 0.25
C GLU A 163 16.87 -5.44 0.40
N MET A 164 17.48 -5.72 1.55
CA MET A 164 18.88 -5.39 1.81
C MET A 164 19.81 -6.14 0.86
N ARG A 165 19.60 -7.45 0.65
CA ARG A 165 20.35 -8.27 -0.30
C ARG A 165 20.30 -7.67 -1.70
N ASP A 166 19.10 -7.38 -2.20
CA ASP A 166 18.90 -6.89 -3.56
C ASP A 166 19.48 -5.49 -3.76
N GLN A 167 19.35 -4.61 -2.77
CA GLN A 167 19.92 -3.27 -2.83
C GLN A 167 21.46 -3.30 -2.77
N THR A 168 22.04 -4.14 -1.89
CA THR A 168 23.49 -4.32 -1.78
C THR A 168 24.06 -4.89 -3.08
N ALA A 169 23.44 -5.92 -3.65
CA ALA A 169 23.88 -6.52 -4.91
C ALA A 169 23.89 -5.54 -6.09
N ARG A 170 23.05 -4.50 -6.03
CA ARG A 170 22.93 -3.46 -7.06
C ARG A 170 23.68 -2.16 -6.71
N GLY A 171 24.39 -2.11 -5.58
CA GLY A 171 25.06 -0.90 -5.10
C GLY A 171 24.10 0.27 -4.82
N ARG A 172 22.89 -0.05 -4.32
CA ARG A 172 21.81 0.92 -4.07
C ARG A 172 21.56 1.13 -2.59
N ASN A 173 20.89 2.22 -2.27
CA ASN A 173 20.46 2.52 -0.90
C ASN A 173 19.27 1.67 -0.48
N SER A 174 19.10 1.50 0.84
CA SER A 174 17.89 0.98 1.48
C SER A 174 17.34 2.01 2.47
N SER A 175 16.06 1.91 2.81
CA SER A 175 15.40 2.82 3.75
C SER A 175 14.34 2.12 4.56
N LYS A 176 14.21 2.54 5.83
CA LYS A 176 13.12 2.05 6.69
C LYS A 176 11.76 2.59 6.27
N LEU A 177 11.70 3.82 5.78
CA LEU A 177 10.48 4.45 5.27
C LEU A 177 10.46 4.37 3.75
N LEU A 178 9.48 3.68 3.20
CA LEU A 178 9.28 3.53 1.76
C LEU A 178 7.81 3.73 1.40
N ASN A 179 7.55 3.96 0.12
CA ASN A 179 6.23 3.84 -0.46
C ASN A 179 5.77 2.38 -0.39
N TYR A 180 4.47 2.17 -0.15
CA TYR A 180 3.82 0.87 -0.12
C TYR A 180 2.83 0.76 -1.25
N LEU A 181 2.95 -0.29 -2.05
CA LEU A 181 1.98 -0.64 -3.08
C LEU A 181 1.41 -2.01 -2.78
N ASP A 182 0.12 -2.17 -3.06
CA ASP A 182 -0.63 -3.40 -2.83
C ASP A 182 -1.54 -3.68 -4.02
N LEU A 183 -1.44 -4.86 -4.60
CA LEU A 183 -2.34 -5.33 -5.64
C LEU A 183 -2.95 -6.64 -5.18
N SER A 184 -4.27 -6.80 -5.33
CA SER A 184 -4.94 -8.05 -4.95
C SER A 184 -6.14 -8.36 -5.80
N ALA A 185 -6.49 -9.64 -5.83
CA ALA A 185 -7.76 -10.13 -6.34
C ALA A 185 -8.37 -11.08 -5.31
N ASP A 186 -9.66 -10.95 -5.06
CA ASP A 186 -10.38 -11.77 -4.11
C ASP A 186 -11.80 -12.11 -4.55
N VAL A 187 -12.35 -13.09 -3.86
CA VAL A 187 -13.73 -13.55 -4.05
C VAL A 187 -14.43 -13.73 -2.71
N SER A 188 -15.76 -13.56 -2.69
CA SER A 188 -16.57 -13.81 -1.50
C SER A 188 -16.56 -15.28 -1.14
N VAL A 189 -16.17 -15.58 0.10
CA VAL A 189 -16.25 -16.95 0.65
C VAL A 189 -17.69 -17.42 0.69
N GLY A 190 -18.61 -16.53 1.08
CA GLY A 190 -20.04 -16.87 1.16
C GLY A 190 -20.66 -17.27 -0.18
N ASP A 191 -20.23 -16.63 -1.28
CA ASP A 191 -20.69 -17.01 -2.61
C ASP A 191 -20.07 -18.33 -3.06
N LEU A 192 -18.78 -18.58 -2.74
CA LEU A 192 -18.09 -19.84 -3.07
C LEU A 192 -18.76 -21.06 -2.44
N ILE A 193 -19.09 -20.99 -1.15
CA ILE A 193 -19.65 -22.12 -0.40
C ILE A 193 -21.16 -22.01 -0.17
N ARG A 194 -21.83 -21.01 -0.76
CA ARG A 194 -23.27 -20.72 -0.65
C ARG A 194 -23.74 -20.48 0.80
N ALA A 195 -22.88 -19.83 1.60
CA ALA A 195 -23.18 -19.49 3.00
C ALA A 195 -23.41 -17.98 3.16
N LYS A 196 -24.67 -17.58 3.35
CA LYS A 196 -25.05 -16.14 3.42
C LYS A 196 -24.33 -15.38 4.53
N SER A 197 -24.04 -16.02 5.67
CA SER A 197 -23.33 -15.42 6.81
C SER A 197 -21.87 -15.05 6.51
N LEU A 198 -21.27 -15.59 5.44
CA LEU A 198 -19.90 -15.33 5.03
C LEU A 198 -19.81 -14.49 3.74
N HIS A 199 -20.92 -13.87 3.34
CA HIS A 199 -20.94 -13.05 2.12
C HIS A 199 -19.95 -11.89 2.18
N ASP A 200 -19.72 -11.28 3.34
CA ASP A 200 -18.81 -10.17 3.55
C ASP A 200 -17.42 -10.61 4.03
N THR A 201 -17.13 -11.91 3.87
CA THR A 201 -15.82 -12.52 4.06
C THR A 201 -15.21 -12.80 2.69
N TYR A 202 -13.98 -12.34 2.47
CA TYR A 202 -13.28 -12.48 1.21
C TYR A 202 -11.98 -13.26 1.40
N ILE A 203 -11.70 -14.16 0.46
CA ILE A 203 -10.40 -14.83 0.35
C ILE A 203 -9.72 -14.38 -0.93
N GLY A 204 -8.43 -14.08 -0.85
CA GLY A 204 -7.74 -13.54 -2.00
C GLY A 204 -6.23 -13.81 -2.02
N LEU A 205 -5.67 -13.44 -3.15
CA LEU A 205 -4.23 -13.39 -3.39
C LEU A 205 -3.82 -11.97 -3.70
N GLY A 206 -2.60 -11.61 -3.32
CA GLY A 206 -2.06 -10.30 -3.63
C GLY A 206 -0.55 -10.28 -3.69
N VAL A 207 -0.05 -9.13 -4.08
CA VAL A 207 1.37 -8.79 -4.02
C VAL A 207 1.52 -7.45 -3.32
N SER A 208 2.38 -7.42 -2.31
CA SER A 208 2.81 -6.20 -1.66
C SER A 208 4.20 -5.82 -2.16
N HIS A 209 4.42 -4.53 -2.34
CA HIS A 209 5.67 -3.97 -2.82
C HIS A 209 6.07 -2.75 -2.00
N ARG A 210 7.29 -2.75 -1.50
CA ARG A 210 7.91 -1.54 -0.96
C ARG A 210 8.78 -0.90 -2.04
N SER A 211 8.70 0.42 -2.19
CA SER A 211 9.43 1.13 -3.24
C SER A 211 9.90 2.50 -2.78
N GLY A 212 11.10 2.87 -3.21
CA GLY A 212 11.66 4.21 -3.04
C GLY A 212 11.34 5.16 -4.18
N VAL A 213 10.33 4.86 -5.01
CA VAL A 213 9.91 5.70 -6.16
C VAL A 213 11.09 5.97 -7.11
N PHE A 214 11.73 4.90 -7.59
CA PHE A 214 12.85 4.94 -8.55
C PHE A 214 14.08 5.75 -8.12
N GLY A 215 14.28 5.93 -6.82
CA GLY A 215 15.39 6.70 -6.28
C GLY A 215 15.23 8.22 -6.36
N THR A 216 14.06 8.71 -6.74
CA THR A 216 13.81 10.15 -6.94
C THR A 216 13.34 10.86 -5.67
N SER A 217 13.03 10.13 -4.61
CA SER A 217 12.50 10.70 -3.37
C SER A 217 13.51 10.66 -2.22
N ARG A 218 13.93 11.83 -1.76
CA ARG A 218 14.76 11.98 -0.55
C ARG A 218 14.07 11.48 0.71
N GLN A 219 12.75 11.58 0.79
CA GLN A 219 11.95 11.12 1.92
C GLN A 219 12.04 9.60 2.10
N PHE A 220 12.22 8.88 0.99
CA PHE A 220 12.42 7.44 0.97
C PHE A 220 13.90 7.03 0.81
N GLY A 221 14.84 7.91 1.18
CA GLY A 221 16.26 7.60 1.19
C GLY A 221 16.90 7.45 -0.21
N ASN A 222 16.29 7.99 -1.27
CA ASN A 222 16.71 7.81 -2.68
C ASN A 222 16.84 6.33 -3.08
N VAL A 223 15.99 5.48 -2.56
CA VAL A 223 15.97 4.03 -2.86
C VAL A 223 15.40 3.78 -4.25
N ASN A 224 16.10 3.00 -5.05
CA ASN A 224 15.63 2.54 -6.35
C ASN A 224 15.36 1.03 -6.32
N GLY A 225 14.14 0.66 -5.95
CA GLY A 225 13.70 -0.72 -5.76
C GLY A 225 13.04 -0.89 -4.41
N GLY A 226 12.94 -2.12 -3.97
CA GLY A 226 12.31 -2.52 -2.72
C GLY A 226 12.10 -4.02 -2.68
N SER A 227 11.26 -4.49 -1.78
CA SER A 227 10.92 -5.91 -1.63
C SER A 227 9.52 -6.21 -2.16
N ASN A 228 9.33 -7.44 -2.64
CA ASN A 228 8.06 -7.96 -3.11
C ASN A 228 7.69 -9.22 -2.32
N TYR A 229 6.41 -9.31 -1.91
CA TYR A 229 5.85 -10.49 -1.27
C TYR A 229 4.54 -10.85 -1.95
N ILE A 230 4.41 -12.11 -2.39
CA ILE A 230 3.13 -12.69 -2.82
C ILE A 230 2.47 -13.26 -1.58
N TYR A 231 1.22 -12.90 -1.34
CA TYR A 231 0.48 -13.28 -0.14
C TYR A 231 -0.92 -13.79 -0.46
N SER A 232 -1.43 -14.65 0.40
CA SER A 232 -2.85 -14.97 0.53
C SER A 232 -3.44 -14.27 1.74
N TYR A 233 -4.73 -13.98 1.71
CA TYR A 233 -5.39 -13.32 2.82
C TYR A 233 -6.84 -13.73 2.99
N LEU A 234 -7.32 -13.49 4.17
CA LEU A 234 -8.72 -13.51 4.55
C LEU A 234 -9.10 -12.12 5.05
N GLU A 235 -10.22 -11.61 4.60
CA GLU A 235 -10.74 -10.31 4.97
C GLU A 235 -12.19 -10.42 5.41
N TRP A 236 -12.50 -9.85 6.57
CA TRP A 236 -13.86 -9.80 7.13
C TRP A 236 -14.32 -8.35 7.20
N ARG A 237 -15.53 -8.12 6.77
CA ARG A 237 -16.21 -6.85 6.91
C ARG A 237 -17.31 -7.01 7.99
N MET A 238 -17.16 -6.26 9.09
CA MET A 238 -18.04 -6.30 10.28
C MET A 238 -18.89 -5.04 10.39
#